data_08a8a44451591b227b5e9e305bc430f0
#
_entry.id   08a8a44451591b227b5e9e305bc430f0
#
_cell.length_a   1.000
_cell.length_b   1.000
_cell.length_c   1.000
_cell.angle_alpha   90.00
_cell.angle_beta   90.00
_cell.angle_gamma   90.00
#
_symmetry.space_group_name_H-M   'P 1'
#
loop_
_entity.id
_entity.type
_entity.pdbx_description
1 polymer ?
#
loop_
_entity_poly.entity_id
_entity_poly.type
_entity_poly.pdbx_seq_one_letter_code
_entity_poly.pdbx_strand_id
1 'polypeptide(L)'
;MIGNQSDLKVLSIKDYIKNPKESGYKSYHMLVSVPIYLSDSVVDTKVEIQIRTIAMDFWASLEHKIYYKFEGDAPDYISRELQECAQMVSELDDKMLSLNEAIQACLEVENTPVPVEPVKENQEQEKKQEDIVEHILGKES
;
A
#
# COMPACT_ATOMS: atom_id res chain seq x y z
N MET A 1 12.98 -6.22 1.84
CA MET A 1 13.22 -6.58 0.44
C MET A 1 14.52 -5.99 -0.11
N ILE A 2 14.79 -4.67 -0.01
CA ILE A 2 16.06 -4.08 -0.47
C ILE A 2 17.28 -4.68 0.26
N GLY A 3 17.15 -4.98 1.57
CA GLY A 3 18.24 -5.56 2.36
C GLY A 3 18.64 -7.01 2.04
N ASN A 4 17.93 -7.69 1.14
CA ASN A 4 18.24 -9.06 0.70
C ASN A 4 18.85 -9.11 -0.70
N GLN A 5 19.15 -7.96 -1.29
CA GLN A 5 19.87 -7.86 -2.58
C GLN A 5 21.34 -8.17 -2.35
N SER A 6 21.89 -9.11 -3.10
CA SER A 6 23.28 -9.56 -2.93
C SER A 6 24.32 -8.52 -3.38
N ASP A 7 23.90 -7.55 -4.18
CA ASP A 7 24.65 -6.45 -4.74
C ASP A 7 24.58 -5.14 -3.93
N LEU A 8 23.79 -5.12 -2.85
CA LEU A 8 23.63 -3.98 -1.98
C LEU A 8 24.06 -4.32 -0.55
N LYS A 9 24.97 -3.53 0.00
CA LYS A 9 25.36 -3.63 1.41
C LYS A 9 24.76 -2.50 2.21
N VAL A 10 23.81 -2.81 3.10
CA VAL A 10 23.22 -1.81 4.01
C VAL A 10 24.24 -1.38 5.04
N LEU A 11 24.56 -0.09 5.12
CA LEU A 11 25.50 0.51 6.04
C LEU A 11 24.83 1.08 7.29
N SER A 12 23.70 1.78 7.14
CA SER A 12 22.91 2.30 8.24
C SER A 12 21.47 2.55 7.85
N ILE A 13 20.58 2.56 8.84
CA ILE A 13 19.15 2.84 8.71
C ILE A 13 18.78 3.91 9.73
N LYS A 14 17.97 4.90 9.30
CA LYS A 14 17.32 5.88 10.17
C LYS A 14 15.83 5.87 9.87
N ASP A 15 15.05 5.45 10.85
CA ASP A 15 13.59 5.33 10.73
C ASP A 15 12.93 6.57 11.38
N TYR A 16 12.76 7.62 10.58
CA TYR A 16 12.02 8.82 10.97
C TYR A 16 10.50 8.67 10.80
N ILE A 17 10.02 7.53 10.34
CA ILE A 17 8.57 7.23 10.36
C ILE A 17 8.16 6.89 11.79
N LYS A 18 8.94 6.03 12.46
CA LYS A 18 8.72 5.66 13.86
C LYS A 18 9.16 6.76 14.84
N ASN A 19 10.23 7.47 14.50
CA ASN A 19 10.83 8.51 15.33
C ASN A 19 10.95 9.81 14.51
N PRO A 20 9.86 10.56 14.30
CA PRO A 20 9.87 11.81 13.54
C PRO A 20 10.84 12.83 14.11
N LYS A 21 11.37 13.71 13.27
CA LYS A 21 12.11 14.88 13.76
C LYS A 21 11.18 15.86 14.47
N GLU A 22 11.74 16.78 15.26
CA GLU A 22 10.98 17.83 15.95
C GLU A 22 10.14 18.69 14.99
N SER A 23 10.62 18.91 13.76
CA SER A 23 9.86 19.61 12.72
C SER A 23 8.62 18.87 12.23
N GLY A 24 8.45 17.59 12.58
CA GLY A 24 7.43 16.69 12.04
C GLY A 24 7.89 15.90 10.81
N TYR A 25 9.13 16.06 10.35
CA TYR A 25 9.67 15.32 9.20
C TYR A 25 9.62 13.82 9.39
N LYS A 26 9.05 13.11 8.44
CA LYS A 26 8.95 11.65 8.39
C LYS A 26 9.55 11.10 7.11
N SER A 27 10.42 10.11 7.21
CA SER A 27 10.99 9.36 6.07
C SER A 27 11.75 8.15 6.60
N TYR A 28 11.89 7.13 5.79
CA TYR A 28 12.78 6.01 6.07
C TYR A 28 14.05 6.18 5.23
N HIS A 29 15.20 6.33 5.90
CA HIS A 29 16.48 6.51 5.26
C HIS A 29 17.32 5.25 5.37
N MET A 30 17.88 4.82 4.26
CA MET A 30 18.81 3.70 4.19
C MET A 30 20.07 4.13 3.45
N LEU A 31 21.23 4.08 4.12
CA LEU A 31 22.52 4.26 3.49
C LEU A 31 23.03 2.90 3.05
N VAL A 32 23.29 2.76 1.76
CA VAL A 32 23.79 1.51 1.16
C VAL A 32 25.12 1.76 0.46
N SER A 33 25.95 0.72 0.38
CA SER A 33 27.12 0.65 -0.52
C SER A 33 26.73 -0.14 -1.75
N VAL A 34 27.00 0.44 -2.92
CA VAL A 34 26.72 -0.15 -4.24
C VAL A 34 28.02 -0.25 -5.01
N PRO A 35 28.41 -1.43 -5.51
CA PRO A 35 29.58 -1.55 -6.37
C PRO A 35 29.29 -0.93 -7.75
N ILE A 36 30.15 0.00 -8.17
CA ILE A 36 30.14 0.58 -9.52
C ILE A 36 31.28 -0.06 -10.29
N TYR A 37 30.93 -0.73 -11.39
CA TYR A 37 31.89 -1.38 -12.28
C TYR A 37 32.37 -0.39 -13.32
N LEU A 38 33.64 0.00 -13.21
CA LEU A 38 34.35 0.80 -14.21
C LEU A 38 35.06 -0.13 -15.18
N SER A 39 35.69 0.42 -16.24
CA SER A 39 36.38 -0.37 -17.26
C SER A 39 37.58 -1.16 -16.71
N ASP A 40 38.20 -0.72 -15.61
CA ASP A 40 39.45 -1.25 -15.06
C ASP A 40 39.39 -1.52 -13.55
N SER A 41 38.28 -1.17 -12.89
CA SER A 41 38.15 -1.28 -11.44
C SER A 41 36.71 -1.38 -10.98
N VAL A 42 36.51 -1.79 -9.74
CA VAL A 42 35.21 -1.75 -9.05
C VAL A 42 35.32 -0.78 -7.88
N VAL A 43 34.41 0.19 -7.80
CA VAL A 43 34.40 1.21 -6.76
C VAL A 43 33.12 1.12 -5.95
N ASP A 44 33.22 0.92 -4.63
CA ASP A 44 32.08 0.96 -3.72
C ASP A 44 31.62 2.41 -3.49
N THR A 45 30.41 2.71 -3.90
CA THR A 45 29.81 4.04 -3.76
C THR A 45 28.70 4.04 -2.74
N LYS A 46 28.66 5.04 -1.87
CA LYS A 46 27.60 5.22 -0.88
C LYS A 46 26.40 5.93 -1.54
N VAL A 47 25.22 5.33 -1.39
CA VAL A 47 23.94 5.87 -1.88
C VAL A 47 22.96 5.95 -0.72
N GLU A 48 22.30 7.09 -0.55
CA GLU A 48 21.19 7.23 0.38
C GLU A 48 19.85 7.00 -0.35
N ILE A 49 19.11 5.99 0.12
CA ILE A 49 17.76 5.70 -0.35
C ILE A 49 16.80 6.30 0.68
N GLN A 50 15.90 7.17 0.23
CA GLN A 50 14.83 7.75 1.05
C GLN A 50 13.48 7.23 0.58
N ILE A 51 12.71 6.66 1.51
CA ILE A 51 11.36 6.14 1.25
C ILE A 51 10.37 6.96 2.06
N ARG A 52 9.37 7.53 1.40
CA ARG A 52 8.31 8.34 2.00
C ARG A 52 7.06 8.30 1.12
N THR A 53 5.93 8.69 1.68
CA THR A 53 4.70 8.88 0.91
C THR A 53 4.78 10.14 0.07
N ILE A 54 3.88 10.28 -0.91
CA ILE A 54 3.77 11.48 -1.74
C ILE A 54 3.44 12.70 -0.88
N ALA A 55 2.58 12.54 0.12
CA ALA A 55 2.19 13.63 1.02
C ALA A 55 3.37 14.07 1.91
N MET A 56 4.15 13.14 2.42
CA MET A 56 5.39 13.43 3.15
C MET A 56 6.44 14.12 2.27
N ASP A 57 6.55 13.74 0.99
CA ASP A 57 7.47 14.37 0.05
C ASP A 57 7.07 15.81 -0.28
N PHE A 58 5.78 16.06 -0.46
CA PHE A 58 5.26 17.41 -0.64
C PHE A 58 5.56 18.30 0.56
N TRP A 59 5.28 17.83 1.78
CA TRP A 59 5.57 18.55 3.01
C TRP A 59 7.08 18.84 3.16
N ALA A 60 7.94 17.84 2.95
CA ALA A 60 9.39 17.96 3.07
C ALA A 60 9.97 18.97 2.05
N SER A 61 9.39 19.02 0.85
CA SER A 61 9.77 20.00 -0.18
C SER A 61 9.45 21.44 0.23
N LEU A 62 8.33 21.64 0.94
CA LEU A 62 7.93 22.94 1.47
C LEU A 62 8.82 23.35 2.65
N GLU A 63 9.05 22.45 3.63
CA GLU A 63 9.96 22.67 4.76
C GLU A 63 11.34 23.11 4.26
N HIS A 64 11.87 22.41 3.28
CA HIS A 64 13.16 22.70 2.70
C HIS A 64 13.22 24.11 2.07
N LYS A 65 12.18 24.52 1.34
CA LYS A 65 12.08 25.85 0.76
C LYS A 65 12.04 26.95 1.84
N ILE A 66 11.29 26.71 2.91
CA ILE A 66 11.21 27.63 4.05
C ILE A 66 12.56 27.73 4.75
N TYR A 67 13.21 26.58 5.01
CA TYR A 67 14.54 26.54 5.61
C TYR A 67 15.56 27.38 4.82
N TYR A 68 15.59 27.22 3.49
CA TYR A 68 16.49 28.01 2.65
C TYR A 68 16.14 29.50 2.65
N LYS A 69 14.85 29.86 2.61
CA LYS A 69 14.40 31.26 2.59
C LYS A 69 14.76 32.01 3.86
N PHE A 70 14.78 31.34 5.00
CA PHE A 70 15.05 31.93 6.31
C PHE A 70 16.45 31.55 6.84
N GLU A 71 17.32 30.97 6.03
CA GLU A 71 18.68 30.57 6.39
C GLU A 71 18.74 29.68 7.65
N GLY A 72 17.70 28.88 7.87
CA GLY A 72 17.56 27.99 9.02
C GLY A 72 16.90 28.59 10.25
N ASP A 73 16.62 29.90 10.25
CA ASP A 73 16.00 30.63 11.37
C ASP A 73 14.59 31.12 11.01
N ALA A 74 13.69 30.18 10.77
CA ALA A 74 12.29 30.49 10.47
C ALA A 74 11.57 30.98 11.74
N PRO A 75 10.67 31.99 11.62
CA PRO A 75 9.88 32.47 12.75
C PRO A 75 9.08 31.33 13.41
N ASP A 76 8.95 31.37 14.73
CA ASP A 76 8.27 30.32 15.53
C ASP A 76 6.86 29.98 15.04
N TYR A 77 6.11 30.98 14.55
CA TYR A 77 4.78 30.73 14.06
C TYR A 77 4.78 29.88 12.76
N ILE A 78 5.76 30.07 11.88
CA ILE A 78 5.94 29.27 10.66
C ILE A 78 6.32 27.84 11.04
N SER A 79 7.22 27.66 12.01
CA SER A 79 7.65 26.36 12.50
C SER A 79 6.46 25.58 13.10
N ARG A 80 5.57 26.25 13.84
CA ARG A 80 4.35 25.63 14.38
C ARG A 80 3.37 25.23 13.28
N GLU A 81 3.11 26.11 12.32
CA GLU A 81 2.24 25.81 11.18
C GLU A 81 2.78 24.61 10.37
N LEU A 82 4.11 24.51 10.19
CA LEU A 82 4.72 23.35 9.55
C LEU A 82 4.51 22.04 10.34
N GLN A 83 4.60 22.09 11.67
CA GLN A 83 4.33 20.93 12.51
C GLN A 83 2.85 20.50 12.44
N GLU A 84 1.92 21.47 12.43
CA GLU A 84 0.50 21.18 12.26
C GLU A 84 0.23 20.56 10.89
N CYS A 85 0.84 21.09 9.82
CA CYS A 85 0.76 20.49 8.48
C CYS A 85 1.35 19.06 8.44
N ALA A 86 2.45 18.80 9.16
CA ALA A 86 3.04 17.46 9.24
C ALA A 86 2.08 16.46 9.90
N GLN A 87 1.34 16.90 10.93
CA GLN A 87 0.32 16.08 11.58
C GLN A 87 -0.84 15.76 10.62
N MET A 88 -1.35 16.77 9.90
CA MET A 88 -2.43 16.58 8.90
C MET A 88 -2.00 15.63 7.77
N VAL A 89 -0.76 15.73 7.31
CA VAL A 89 -0.17 14.81 6.31
C VAL A 89 -0.15 13.38 6.85
N SER A 90 0.24 13.19 8.11
CA SER A 90 0.24 11.87 8.74
C SER A 90 -1.16 11.27 8.84
N GLU A 91 -2.14 12.06 9.26
CA GLU A 91 -3.55 11.63 9.34
C GLU A 91 -4.13 11.29 7.97
N LEU A 92 -3.75 12.04 6.93
CA LEU A 92 -4.13 11.75 5.55
C LEU A 92 -3.55 10.41 5.09
N ASP A 93 -2.26 10.15 5.33
CA ASP A 93 -1.61 8.90 4.96
C ASP A 93 -2.27 7.70 5.66
N ASP A 94 -2.55 7.80 6.96
CA ASP A 94 -3.23 6.75 7.74
C ASP A 94 -4.64 6.48 7.19
N LYS A 95 -5.36 7.53 6.81
CA LYS A 95 -6.70 7.40 6.23
C LYS A 95 -6.67 6.77 4.83
N MET A 96 -5.69 7.12 4.01
CA MET A 96 -5.51 6.51 2.69
C MET A 96 -5.11 5.04 2.80
N LEU A 97 -4.27 4.68 3.78
CA LEU A 97 -3.92 3.29 4.06
C LEU A 97 -5.16 2.48 4.45
N SER A 98 -5.95 2.97 5.43
CA SER A 98 -7.18 2.31 5.87
C SER A 98 -8.20 2.12 4.72
N LEU A 99 -8.32 3.12 3.85
CA LEU A 99 -9.19 3.03 2.67
C LEU A 99 -8.70 1.96 1.69
N ASN A 100 -7.40 1.90 1.45
CA ASN A 100 -6.82 0.87 0.58
C ASN A 100 -7.04 -0.55 1.15
N GLU A 101 -6.86 -0.73 2.46
CA GLU A 101 -7.12 -2.01 3.14
C GLU A 101 -8.59 -2.42 3.00
N ALA A 102 -9.53 -1.47 3.17
CA ALA A 102 -10.96 -1.71 2.99
C ALA A 102 -11.30 -2.14 1.54
N ILE A 103 -10.69 -1.49 0.54
CA ILE A 103 -10.87 -1.86 -0.87
C ILE A 103 -10.35 -3.28 -1.12
N GLN A 104 -9.16 -3.63 -0.63
CA GLN A 104 -8.61 -4.98 -0.80
C GLN A 104 -9.51 -6.04 -0.15
N ALA A 105 -10.02 -5.79 1.05
CA ALA A 105 -10.97 -6.68 1.72
C ALA A 105 -12.26 -6.90 0.91
N CYS A 106 -12.81 -5.84 0.30
CA CYS A 106 -13.98 -5.97 -0.58
C CYS A 106 -13.68 -6.85 -1.81
N LEU A 107 -12.53 -6.66 -2.45
CA LEU A 107 -12.13 -7.43 -3.63
C LEU A 107 -11.87 -8.91 -3.30
N GLU A 108 -11.37 -9.21 -2.12
CA GLU A 108 -11.15 -10.60 -1.66
C GLU A 108 -12.49 -11.32 -1.43
N VAL A 109 -13.50 -10.62 -0.92
CA VAL A 109 -14.86 -11.17 -0.74
C VAL A 109 -15.50 -11.49 -2.08
N GLU A 110 -15.36 -10.63 -3.09
CA GLU A 110 -15.90 -10.88 -4.44
C GLU A 110 -15.24 -12.06 -5.16
N ASN A 111 -13.97 -12.33 -4.86
CA ASN A 111 -13.20 -13.44 -5.45
C ASN A 111 -13.32 -14.76 -4.68
N THR A 112 -14.03 -14.78 -3.55
CA THR A 112 -14.28 -16.04 -2.83
C THR A 112 -15.35 -16.81 -3.60
N PRO A 113 -15.08 -18.04 -4.12
CA PRO A 113 -16.11 -18.82 -4.81
C PRO A 113 -17.23 -19.10 -3.81
N VAL A 114 -18.42 -18.62 -4.12
CA VAL A 114 -19.62 -18.95 -3.35
C VAL A 114 -19.74 -20.45 -3.38
N PRO A 115 -19.81 -21.16 -2.22
CA PRO A 115 -20.07 -22.58 -2.21
C PRO A 115 -21.42 -22.80 -2.93
N VAL A 116 -21.37 -23.35 -4.13
CA VAL A 116 -22.57 -23.77 -4.83
C VAL A 116 -23.08 -24.97 -4.04
N GLU A 117 -24.07 -24.75 -3.18
CA GLU A 117 -24.81 -25.88 -2.61
C GLU A 117 -25.33 -26.69 -3.81
N PRO A 118 -25.15 -28.02 -3.83
CA PRO A 118 -25.68 -28.84 -4.91
C PRO A 118 -27.20 -28.61 -4.94
N VAL A 119 -27.65 -28.07 -6.07
CA VAL A 119 -29.08 -27.95 -6.36
C VAL A 119 -29.63 -29.36 -6.20
N LYS A 120 -30.41 -29.62 -5.17
CA LYS A 120 -31.17 -30.87 -5.05
C LYS A 120 -32.06 -30.91 -6.27
N GLU A 121 -31.66 -31.70 -7.25
CA GLU A 121 -32.53 -32.04 -8.41
C GLU A 121 -33.89 -32.40 -7.87
N ASN A 122 -34.88 -31.66 -8.26
CA ASN A 122 -36.27 -31.86 -7.86
C ASN A 122 -36.80 -33.13 -8.51
N GLN A 123 -36.54 -34.27 -7.88
CA GLN A 123 -37.14 -35.57 -8.26
C GLN A 123 -38.69 -35.54 -8.32
N GLU A 124 -39.31 -34.51 -7.70
CA GLU A 124 -40.74 -34.26 -7.80
C GLU A 124 -41.16 -33.69 -9.16
N GLN A 125 -40.30 -33.02 -9.91
CA GLN A 125 -40.67 -32.51 -11.24
C GLN A 125 -40.57 -33.59 -12.31
N GLU A 126 -39.60 -34.51 -12.22
CA GLU A 126 -39.55 -35.65 -13.15
C GLU A 126 -40.71 -36.60 -12.94
N LYS A 127 -41.10 -36.90 -11.72
CA LYS A 127 -42.26 -37.74 -11.42
C LYS A 127 -43.60 -37.15 -11.92
N LYS A 128 -43.75 -35.82 -11.82
CA LYS A 128 -44.91 -35.13 -12.38
C LYS A 128 -44.97 -35.15 -13.92
N GLN A 129 -43.82 -35.16 -14.56
CA GLN A 129 -43.71 -35.19 -16.01
C GLN A 129 -43.96 -36.60 -16.56
N GLU A 130 -43.51 -37.64 -15.87
CA GLU A 130 -43.85 -39.05 -16.20
C GLU A 130 -45.33 -39.33 -16.02
N ASP A 131 -45.98 -38.92 -14.94
CA ASP A 131 -47.39 -39.09 -14.68
C ASP A 131 -48.29 -38.38 -15.75
N ILE A 132 -47.82 -37.25 -16.25
CA ILE A 132 -48.56 -36.52 -17.33
C ILE A 132 -48.43 -37.25 -18.67
N VAL A 133 -47.28 -37.82 -18.99
CA VAL A 133 -47.02 -38.56 -20.22
C VAL A 133 -47.84 -39.89 -20.23
N GLU A 134 -47.87 -40.62 -19.09
CA GLU A 134 -48.71 -41.84 -18.96
C GLU A 134 -50.20 -41.54 -19.09
N HIS A 135 -50.68 -40.42 -18.55
CA HIS A 135 -52.06 -40.03 -18.63
C HIS A 135 -52.49 -39.63 -20.05
N ILE A 136 -51.59 -39.11 -20.87
CA ILE A 136 -51.84 -38.72 -22.26
C ILE A 136 -51.81 -39.94 -23.18
N LEU A 137 -50.88 -40.85 -22.98
CA LEU A 137 -50.73 -42.06 -23.82
C LEU A 137 -51.74 -43.17 -23.50
N GLY A 138 -52.30 -43.19 -22.28
CA GLY A 138 -53.29 -44.20 -21.84
C GLY A 138 -54.73 -43.98 -22.30
N LYS A 139 -55.04 -42.94 -23.15
CA LYS A 139 -56.36 -42.62 -23.58
C LYS A 139 -56.65 -42.99 -25.05
N GLU A 140 -55.79 -43.71 -25.71
CA GLU A 140 -56.01 -44.29 -27.00
C GLU A 140 -56.08 -45.82 -26.96
N SER A 141 -57.19 -46.36 -26.38
CA SER A 141 -57.65 -47.78 -26.60
C SER A 141 -59.10 -47.88 -26.36
#